data_e5ae05515b05bdda5006ee145bf144dc
#
_entry.id   e5ae05515b05bdda5006ee145bf144dc
#
_cell.length_a   1.000
_cell.length_b   1.000
_cell.length_c   1.000
_cell.angle_alpha   90.00
_cell.angle_beta   90.00
_cell.angle_gamma   90.00
#
_symmetry.space_group_name_H-M   'P 1'
#
loop_
_entity.id
_entity.type
_entity.pdbx_description
1 polymer ?
#
loop_
_entity_poly.entity_id
_entity_poly.type
_entity_poly.pdbx_seq_one_letter_code
_entity_poly.pdbx_strand_id
1 'polypeptide(L)'
;MRRALAVLALIAVLAACRTARPAGEETAAAPLTSTTADDAARQLAARRAQMTSGRTLLRMRATNAGRSVSFRAQLQVAKSGRMLLTAYTPFGTNAMRLYADGGEVTFMNDFEGTWWKGPEAEFGRTFGFFGSVSPSVIGLLIMGLPAAGREFMYEYEPAGLKRASISDVVVTYDPPAYPPKHVLVSHGAQSLDIETLESAMTTASIAPPEIPSGYRCCVVPRM
;
A
#
# COMPACT_ATOMS: atom_id res chain seq x y z
N MET A 1 -33.96 34.38 17.89
CA MET A 1 -32.72 33.92 18.57
C MET A 1 -32.55 32.39 18.61
N ARG A 2 -33.56 31.56 18.80
CA ARG A 2 -33.44 30.07 18.84
C ARG A 2 -32.95 29.42 17.54
N ARG A 3 -33.25 29.96 16.35
CA ARG A 3 -32.81 29.40 15.04
C ARG A 3 -31.36 29.66 14.72
N ALA A 4 -30.75 30.75 15.21
CA ALA A 4 -29.34 31.05 15.01
C ALA A 4 -28.41 30.13 15.83
N LEU A 5 -28.83 29.73 17.03
CA LEU A 5 -28.12 28.78 17.88
C LEU A 5 -28.07 27.37 17.29
N ALA A 6 -29.15 26.93 16.62
CA ALA A 6 -29.19 25.61 15.98
C ALA A 6 -28.22 25.48 14.76
N VAL A 7 -28.06 26.57 13.99
CA VAL A 7 -27.14 26.61 12.85
C VAL A 7 -25.67 26.60 13.32
N LEU A 8 -25.36 27.32 14.39
CA LEU A 8 -24.01 27.31 14.97
C LEU A 8 -23.64 25.95 15.54
N ALA A 9 -24.58 25.24 16.18
CA ALA A 9 -24.35 23.88 16.67
C ALA A 9 -24.08 22.87 15.54
N LEU A 10 -24.78 23.01 14.40
CA LEU A 10 -24.60 22.13 13.23
C LEU A 10 -23.22 22.34 12.58
N ILE A 11 -22.72 23.57 12.51
CA ILE A 11 -21.38 23.88 11.96
C ILE A 11 -20.28 23.34 12.89
N ALA A 12 -20.47 23.39 14.22
CA ALA A 12 -19.51 22.84 15.16
C ALA A 12 -19.39 21.31 15.08
N VAL A 13 -20.48 20.59 14.79
CA VAL A 13 -20.48 19.12 14.60
C VAL A 13 -19.77 18.72 13.31
N LEU A 14 -19.91 19.49 12.23
CA LEU A 14 -19.22 19.25 10.96
C LEU A 14 -17.69 19.49 11.05
N ALA A 15 -17.25 20.38 11.94
CA ALA A 15 -15.82 20.62 12.17
C ALA A 15 -15.14 19.52 13.02
N ALA A 16 -15.89 18.72 13.77
CA ALA A 16 -15.36 17.66 14.62
C ALA A 16 -15.07 16.34 13.88
N CYS A 17 -15.53 16.18 12.63
CA CYS A 17 -15.20 15.03 11.78
C CYS A 17 -13.81 15.16 11.10
N ARG A 18 -12.83 15.80 11.72
CA ARG A 18 -11.44 15.60 11.36
C ARG A 18 -11.06 14.19 11.83
N THR A 19 -11.00 13.26 10.89
CA THR A 19 -10.35 11.95 11.09
C THR A 19 -9.07 12.18 11.89
N ALA A 20 -8.97 11.55 13.06
CA ALA A 20 -7.81 11.64 13.93
C ALA A 20 -6.58 11.27 13.07
N ARG A 21 -5.73 12.24 12.77
CA ARG A 21 -4.44 11.97 12.14
C ARG A 21 -3.69 11.05 13.08
N PRO A 22 -3.13 9.93 12.59
CA PRO A 22 -2.32 9.06 13.45
C PRO A 22 -1.25 9.92 14.12
N ALA A 23 -1.08 9.73 15.43
CA ALA A 23 -0.15 10.49 16.25
C ALA A 23 1.29 10.07 15.93
N GLY A 24 1.82 10.51 14.80
CA GLY A 24 3.21 10.29 14.37
C GLY A 24 3.67 11.50 13.57
N GLU A 25 4.92 11.86 13.72
CA GLU A 25 5.54 12.90 12.90
C GLU A 25 5.62 12.41 11.45
N GLU A 26 4.98 13.12 10.53
CA GLU A 26 4.98 12.82 9.10
C GLU A 26 5.90 13.80 8.39
N THR A 27 6.86 13.26 7.65
CA THR A 27 7.75 14.04 6.78
C THR A 27 7.55 13.60 5.34
N ALA A 28 7.31 14.56 4.44
CA ALA A 28 7.20 14.26 3.02
C ALA A 28 8.45 13.52 2.51
N ALA A 29 8.26 12.51 1.69
CA ALA A 29 9.36 11.76 1.10
C ALA A 29 10.14 12.67 0.14
N ALA A 30 11.40 12.98 0.47
CA ALA A 30 12.24 13.87 -0.34
C ALA A 30 12.74 13.12 -1.61
N PRO A 31 12.90 13.81 -2.76
CA PRO A 31 13.53 13.24 -3.95
C PRO A 31 14.96 12.75 -3.69
N LEU A 32 15.49 11.91 -4.58
CA LEU A 32 16.90 11.56 -4.58
C LEU A 32 17.75 12.73 -5.09
N THR A 33 18.99 12.79 -4.62
CA THR A 33 20.02 13.74 -5.08
C THR A 33 21.12 13.05 -5.88
N SER A 34 20.90 11.77 -6.26
CA SER A 34 21.87 10.94 -6.96
C SER A 34 22.08 11.40 -8.41
N THR A 35 23.32 11.23 -8.88
CA THR A 35 23.73 11.54 -10.27
C THR A 35 23.98 10.29 -11.10
N THR A 36 24.08 9.12 -10.44
CA THR A 36 24.29 7.81 -11.08
C THR A 36 23.31 6.77 -10.56
N ALA A 37 23.12 5.69 -11.32
CA ALA A 37 22.29 4.54 -10.93
C ALA A 37 22.79 3.88 -9.63
N ASP A 38 24.12 3.71 -9.48
CA ASP A 38 24.73 3.09 -8.28
C ASP A 38 24.52 3.98 -7.04
N ASP A 39 24.59 5.30 -7.21
CA ASP A 39 24.33 6.22 -6.12
C ASP A 39 22.84 6.20 -5.72
N ALA A 40 21.94 6.14 -6.67
CA ALA A 40 20.50 5.97 -6.42
C ALA A 40 20.23 4.67 -5.65
N ALA A 41 20.86 3.56 -6.04
CA ALA A 41 20.74 2.27 -5.34
C ALA A 41 21.18 2.38 -3.87
N ARG A 42 22.35 3.01 -3.62
CA ARG A 42 22.87 3.23 -2.25
C ARG A 42 21.94 4.14 -1.43
N GLN A 43 21.46 5.24 -2.00
CA GLN A 43 20.55 6.17 -1.31
C GLN A 43 19.23 5.50 -0.97
N LEU A 44 18.63 4.71 -1.86
CA LEU A 44 17.39 3.98 -1.60
C LEU A 44 17.57 2.90 -0.52
N ALA A 45 18.68 2.17 -0.55
CA ALA A 45 19.01 1.20 0.48
C ALA A 45 19.19 1.87 1.86
N ALA A 46 19.88 3.02 1.91
CA ALA A 46 20.05 3.81 3.14
C ALA A 46 18.72 4.32 3.67
N ARG A 47 17.85 4.86 2.80
CA ARG A 47 16.51 5.33 3.18
C ARG A 47 15.67 4.20 3.78
N ARG A 48 15.68 3.03 3.13
CA ARG A 48 15.01 1.85 3.68
C ARG A 48 15.57 1.48 5.04
N ALA A 49 16.89 1.50 5.21
CA ALA A 49 17.53 1.18 6.48
C ALA A 49 17.17 2.15 7.62
N GLN A 50 16.94 3.42 7.30
CA GLN A 50 16.57 4.49 8.25
C GLN A 50 15.06 4.60 8.49
N MET A 51 14.22 4.09 7.57
CA MET A 51 12.78 4.17 7.66
C MET A 51 12.26 3.42 8.89
N THR A 52 11.39 4.02 9.68
CA THR A 52 10.55 3.32 10.67
C THR A 52 9.33 2.76 9.97
N SER A 53 8.56 3.63 9.33
CA SER A 53 7.43 3.29 8.47
C SER A 53 7.20 4.37 7.41
N GLY A 54 6.45 4.04 6.38
CA GLY A 54 6.00 4.97 5.36
C GLY A 54 4.51 4.83 5.11
N ARG A 55 3.87 5.92 4.69
CA ARG A 55 2.47 6.00 4.31
C ARG A 55 2.35 6.60 2.92
N THR A 56 1.53 5.99 2.09
CA THR A 56 1.29 6.45 0.72
C THR A 56 -0.20 6.39 0.41
N LEU A 57 -0.75 7.48 -0.12
CA LEU A 57 -2.10 7.52 -0.67
C LEU A 57 -2.02 7.24 -2.17
N LEU A 58 -2.85 6.33 -2.64
CA LEU A 58 -2.77 5.75 -3.98
C LEU A 58 -4.11 5.84 -4.70
N ARG A 59 -4.05 6.02 -6.03
CA ARG A 59 -5.11 5.62 -6.94
C ARG A 59 -4.64 4.35 -7.64
N MET A 60 -5.46 3.31 -7.60
CA MET A 60 -5.08 1.99 -8.12
C MET A 60 -6.10 1.54 -9.15
N ARG A 61 -5.62 0.91 -10.23
CA ARG A 61 -6.42 0.19 -11.21
C ARG A 61 -5.92 -1.23 -11.29
N ALA A 62 -6.72 -2.18 -10.80
CA ALA A 62 -6.44 -3.60 -10.92
C ALA A 62 -7.11 -4.14 -12.20
N THR A 63 -6.35 -4.88 -13.00
CA THR A 63 -6.85 -5.54 -14.22
C THR A 63 -6.57 -7.03 -14.13
N ASN A 64 -7.58 -7.85 -14.42
CA ASN A 64 -7.45 -9.29 -14.52
C ASN A 64 -8.35 -9.81 -15.66
N ALA A 65 -7.78 -10.57 -16.59
CA ALA A 65 -8.49 -11.14 -17.74
C ALA A 65 -9.37 -10.11 -18.49
N GLY A 66 -8.87 -8.91 -18.71
CA GLY A 66 -9.55 -7.83 -19.42
C GLY A 66 -10.62 -7.07 -18.62
N ARG A 67 -10.87 -7.45 -17.37
CA ARG A 67 -11.74 -6.70 -16.46
C ARG A 67 -10.89 -5.79 -15.60
N SER A 68 -11.33 -4.54 -15.41
CA SER A 68 -10.60 -3.56 -14.59
C SER A 68 -11.52 -2.97 -13.53
N VAL A 69 -10.96 -2.75 -12.35
CA VAL A 69 -11.58 -2.00 -11.26
C VAL A 69 -10.62 -0.93 -10.77
N SER A 70 -11.15 0.27 -10.49
CA SER A 70 -10.36 1.39 -9.97
C SER A 70 -10.86 1.79 -8.58
N PHE A 71 -9.92 2.09 -7.69
CA PHE A 71 -10.22 2.47 -6.31
C PHE A 71 -9.10 3.36 -5.74
N ARG A 72 -9.39 4.03 -4.64
CA ARG A 72 -8.37 4.69 -3.83
C ARG A 72 -7.92 3.76 -2.72
N ALA A 73 -6.64 3.84 -2.35
CA ALA A 73 -6.11 3.05 -1.26
C ALA A 73 -5.08 3.86 -0.44
N GLN A 74 -4.92 3.50 0.81
CA GLN A 74 -3.80 3.91 1.65
C GLN A 74 -2.94 2.69 1.91
N LEU A 75 -1.66 2.82 1.59
CA LEU A 75 -0.63 1.84 1.90
C LEU A 75 0.22 2.36 3.06
N GLN A 76 0.44 1.51 4.05
CA GLN A 76 1.42 1.73 5.12
C GLN A 76 2.39 0.55 5.13
N VAL A 77 3.69 0.84 5.19
CA VAL A 77 4.74 -0.19 5.22
C VAL A 77 5.77 0.18 6.28
N ALA A 78 6.13 -0.76 7.14
CA ALA A 78 7.22 -0.62 8.10
C ALA A 78 8.51 -1.27 7.60
N LYS A 79 9.65 -0.84 8.12
CA LYS A 79 10.97 -1.44 7.85
C LYS A 79 11.00 -2.95 8.10
N SER A 80 10.26 -3.43 9.10
CA SER A 80 10.15 -4.85 9.44
C SER A 80 9.48 -5.70 8.36
N GLY A 81 8.86 -5.08 7.34
CA GLY A 81 8.01 -5.74 6.36
C GLY A 81 6.54 -5.78 6.76
N ARG A 82 6.16 -5.28 7.95
CA ARG A 82 4.76 -5.13 8.32
C ARG A 82 4.07 -4.17 7.36
N MET A 83 2.88 -4.53 6.88
CA MET A 83 2.15 -3.76 5.88
C MET A 83 0.65 -3.71 6.20
N LEU A 84 0.03 -2.58 5.92
CA LEU A 84 -1.42 -2.43 5.87
C LEU A 84 -1.82 -1.69 4.60
N LEU A 85 -2.60 -2.33 3.75
CA LEU A 85 -3.27 -1.71 2.62
C LEU A 85 -4.76 -1.60 2.94
N THR A 86 -5.31 -0.40 2.88
CA THR A 86 -6.73 -0.13 3.03
C THR A 86 -7.26 0.45 1.73
N ALA A 87 -8.14 -0.27 1.05
CA ALA A 87 -8.86 0.22 -0.13
C ALA A 87 -10.19 0.84 0.30
N TYR A 88 -10.58 1.90 -0.39
CA TYR A 88 -11.77 2.69 -0.05
C TYR A 88 -12.83 2.61 -1.14
N THR A 89 -14.09 2.60 -0.73
CA THR A 89 -15.22 2.85 -1.62
C THR A 89 -15.20 4.29 -2.13
N PRO A 90 -15.95 4.65 -3.18
CA PRO A 90 -16.11 6.04 -3.62
C PRO A 90 -16.63 6.98 -2.52
N PHE A 91 -17.30 6.43 -1.52
CA PHE A 91 -17.86 7.20 -0.38
C PHE A 91 -16.86 7.35 0.79
N GLY A 92 -15.62 6.83 0.65
CA GLY A 92 -14.57 6.94 1.65
C GLY A 92 -14.65 5.92 2.80
N THR A 93 -15.59 4.96 2.75
CA THR A 93 -15.60 3.83 3.69
C THR A 93 -14.62 2.75 3.26
N ASN A 94 -14.18 1.91 4.19
CA ASN A 94 -13.32 0.79 3.85
C ASN A 94 -14.07 -0.21 2.96
N ALA A 95 -13.42 -0.65 1.88
CA ALA A 95 -13.90 -1.71 1.02
C ALA A 95 -13.16 -3.02 1.29
N MET A 96 -11.85 -2.91 1.50
CA MET A 96 -10.94 -4.05 1.67
C MET A 96 -9.76 -3.62 2.53
N ARG A 97 -9.27 -4.51 3.39
CA ARG A 97 -8.05 -4.31 4.17
C ARG A 97 -7.16 -5.55 4.08
N LEU A 98 -5.89 -5.33 3.79
CA LEU A 98 -4.87 -6.37 3.72
C LEU A 98 -3.76 -6.01 4.71
N TYR A 99 -3.60 -6.82 5.74
CA TYR A 99 -2.54 -6.67 6.73
C TYR A 99 -1.58 -7.85 6.61
N ALA A 100 -0.29 -7.58 6.54
CA ALA A 100 0.76 -8.59 6.52
C ALA A 100 1.79 -8.30 7.62
N ASP A 101 2.18 -9.34 8.38
CA ASP A 101 3.18 -9.26 9.45
C ASP A 101 3.78 -10.65 9.72
N GLY A 102 5.12 -10.73 9.68
CA GLY A 102 5.84 -11.92 10.09
C GLY A 102 5.52 -13.21 9.31
N GLY A 103 5.13 -13.09 8.04
CA GLY A 103 4.78 -14.23 7.18
C GLY A 103 3.31 -14.62 7.25
N GLU A 104 2.50 -13.92 8.02
CA GLU A 104 1.03 -14.07 8.06
C GLU A 104 0.33 -12.90 7.35
N VAL A 105 -0.80 -13.20 6.75
CA VAL A 105 -1.70 -12.22 6.13
C VAL A 105 -3.08 -12.31 6.77
N THR A 106 -3.65 -11.16 7.09
CA THR A 106 -5.07 -11.01 7.39
C THR A 106 -5.71 -10.17 6.27
N PHE A 107 -6.67 -10.75 5.57
CA PHE A 107 -7.44 -10.09 4.53
C PHE A 107 -8.88 -9.91 4.98
N MET A 108 -9.42 -8.73 4.82
CA MET A 108 -10.81 -8.41 5.12
C MET A 108 -11.48 -7.81 3.90
N ASN A 109 -12.63 -8.37 3.52
CA ASN A 109 -13.54 -7.78 2.57
C ASN A 109 -14.67 -7.10 3.37
N ASP A 110 -14.51 -5.80 3.59
CA ASP A 110 -15.47 -5.02 4.37
C ASP A 110 -16.82 -4.88 3.64
N PHE A 111 -16.82 -5.07 2.31
CA PHE A 111 -18.04 -5.02 1.50
C PHE A 111 -18.95 -6.22 1.73
N GLU A 112 -18.35 -7.41 1.90
CA GLU A 112 -19.07 -8.67 2.13
C GLU A 112 -19.15 -9.08 3.60
N GLY A 113 -18.46 -8.36 4.49
CA GLY A 113 -18.34 -8.71 5.89
C GLY A 113 -17.63 -10.07 6.08
N THR A 114 -16.59 -10.31 5.30
CA THR A 114 -15.81 -11.56 5.35
C THR A 114 -14.35 -11.29 5.65
N TRP A 115 -13.66 -12.26 6.24
CA TRP A 115 -12.24 -12.19 6.47
C TRP A 115 -11.56 -13.55 6.29
N TRP A 116 -10.25 -13.49 6.03
CA TRP A 116 -9.37 -14.64 5.92
C TRP A 116 -8.06 -14.34 6.65
N LYS A 117 -7.46 -15.37 7.26
CA LYS A 117 -6.11 -15.29 7.84
C LYS A 117 -5.34 -16.55 7.52
N GLY A 118 -4.08 -16.39 7.13
CA GLY A 118 -3.20 -17.51 6.82
C GLY A 118 -1.80 -17.07 6.41
N PRO A 119 -0.94 -18.03 6.02
CA PRO A 119 0.41 -17.74 5.57
C PRO A 119 0.46 -16.88 4.30
N GLU A 120 1.42 -15.96 4.19
CA GLU A 120 1.65 -15.14 2.98
C GLU A 120 1.77 -16.01 1.71
N ALA A 121 2.45 -17.15 1.80
CA ALA A 121 2.61 -18.07 0.67
C ALA A 121 1.28 -18.68 0.16
N GLU A 122 0.25 -18.73 0.99
CA GLU A 122 -1.09 -19.20 0.60
C GLU A 122 -1.95 -18.08 0.05
N PHE A 123 -1.71 -16.84 0.48
CA PHE A 123 -2.50 -15.69 0.07
C PHE A 123 -2.50 -15.52 -1.45
N GLY A 124 -1.33 -15.54 -2.09
CA GLY A 124 -1.20 -15.43 -3.55
C GLY A 124 -1.94 -16.53 -4.29
N ARG A 125 -1.86 -17.78 -3.81
CA ARG A 125 -2.57 -18.92 -4.40
C ARG A 125 -4.08 -18.85 -4.22
N THR A 126 -4.51 -18.37 -3.04
CA THR A 126 -5.93 -18.30 -2.68
C THR A 126 -6.67 -17.19 -3.39
N PHE A 127 -6.04 -16.02 -3.51
CA PHE A 127 -6.65 -14.79 -4.05
C PHE A 127 -6.12 -14.39 -5.43
N GLY A 128 -5.18 -15.18 -6.00
CA GLY A 128 -4.59 -14.91 -7.31
C GLY A 128 -3.77 -13.62 -7.38
N PHE A 129 -3.29 -13.11 -6.24
CA PHE A 129 -2.53 -11.88 -6.14
C PHE A 129 -1.03 -12.16 -6.27
N PHE A 130 -0.40 -11.60 -7.31
CA PHE A 130 1.07 -11.53 -7.52
C PHE A 130 1.87 -12.83 -7.28
N GLY A 131 1.27 -13.99 -7.53
CA GLY A 131 1.97 -15.25 -7.47
C GLY A 131 2.56 -15.58 -6.09
N SER A 132 3.84 -15.88 -6.04
CA SER A 132 4.58 -16.24 -4.83
C SER A 132 5.20 -15.05 -4.10
N VAL A 133 5.05 -13.83 -4.61
CA VAL A 133 5.66 -12.64 -4.00
C VAL A 133 4.84 -12.17 -2.80
N SER A 134 5.50 -12.01 -1.66
CA SER A 134 4.88 -11.53 -0.43
C SER A 134 4.24 -10.14 -0.62
N PRO A 135 3.02 -9.91 -0.09
CA PRO A 135 2.40 -8.59 -0.07
C PRO A 135 3.29 -7.51 0.55
N SER A 136 4.03 -7.84 1.61
CA SER A 136 4.95 -6.92 2.28
C SER A 136 6.06 -6.43 1.35
N VAL A 137 6.57 -7.31 0.50
CA VAL A 137 7.58 -6.99 -0.50
C VAL A 137 7.00 -6.08 -1.59
N ILE A 138 5.82 -6.40 -2.09
CA ILE A 138 5.11 -5.57 -3.07
C ILE A 138 4.87 -4.17 -2.49
N GLY A 139 4.49 -4.07 -1.21
CA GLY A 139 4.30 -2.79 -0.52
C GLY A 139 5.56 -1.91 -0.52
N LEU A 140 6.75 -2.49 -0.25
CA LEU A 140 8.02 -1.76 -0.34
C LEU A 140 8.30 -1.29 -1.77
N LEU A 141 8.09 -2.16 -2.75
CA LEU A 141 8.28 -1.81 -4.17
C LEU A 141 7.32 -0.70 -4.60
N ILE A 142 6.05 -0.73 -4.21
CA ILE A 142 5.11 0.36 -4.49
C ILE A 142 5.62 1.71 -3.94
N MET A 143 6.30 1.70 -2.80
CA MET A 143 6.93 2.90 -2.25
C MET A 143 8.26 3.29 -2.95
N GLY A 144 8.72 2.54 -3.94
CA GLY A 144 9.99 2.78 -4.63
C GLY A 144 11.22 2.38 -3.82
N LEU A 145 11.05 1.50 -2.82
CA LEU A 145 12.13 1.01 -1.96
C LEU A 145 12.49 -0.43 -2.31
N PRO A 146 13.79 -0.76 -2.43
CA PRO A 146 14.20 -2.13 -2.72
C PRO A 146 13.88 -3.05 -1.54
N ALA A 147 13.30 -4.22 -1.81
CA ALA A 147 13.11 -5.27 -0.81
C ALA A 147 14.46 -5.94 -0.47
N ALA A 148 14.57 -6.57 0.71
CA ALA A 148 15.71 -7.41 1.02
C ALA A 148 15.53 -8.78 0.36
N GLY A 149 16.61 -9.35 -0.14
CA GLY A 149 16.64 -10.69 -0.72
C GLY A 149 17.49 -10.70 -1.99
N ARG A 150 18.09 -11.85 -2.28
CA ARG A 150 18.95 -12.02 -3.48
C ARG A 150 18.14 -12.40 -4.73
N GLU A 151 16.84 -12.62 -4.58
CA GLU A 151 15.96 -13.12 -5.64
C GLU A 151 15.47 -12.01 -6.58
N PHE A 152 15.64 -10.74 -6.18
CA PHE A 152 15.21 -9.58 -6.97
C PHE A 152 16.32 -9.10 -7.89
N MET A 153 16.00 -8.91 -9.15
CA MET A 153 16.79 -8.11 -10.09
C MET A 153 16.28 -6.68 -10.09
N TYR A 154 17.19 -5.72 -9.87
CA TYR A 154 16.86 -4.30 -9.84
C TYR A 154 17.60 -3.56 -10.95
N GLU A 155 16.87 -2.72 -11.67
CA GLU A 155 17.42 -1.72 -12.58
C GLU A 155 17.17 -0.33 -11.98
N TYR A 156 18.22 0.49 -11.94
CA TYR A 156 18.17 1.82 -11.38
C TYR A 156 18.48 2.88 -12.44
N GLU A 157 17.89 4.06 -12.28
CA GLU A 157 18.31 5.30 -12.91
C GLU A 157 18.65 6.34 -11.81
N PRO A 158 19.33 7.45 -12.15
CA PRO A 158 19.73 8.43 -11.12
C PRO A 158 18.55 8.94 -10.27
N ALA A 159 17.36 9.05 -10.84
CA ALA A 159 16.18 9.53 -10.12
C ALA A 159 15.49 8.49 -9.24
N GLY A 160 15.75 7.18 -9.40
CA GLY A 160 15.13 6.12 -8.63
C GLY A 160 15.19 4.74 -9.23
N LEU A 161 14.32 3.86 -8.76
CA LEU A 161 14.08 2.56 -9.37
C LEU A 161 13.44 2.75 -10.75
N LYS A 162 13.92 1.99 -11.73
CA LYS A 162 13.33 1.85 -13.06
C LYS A 162 12.51 0.57 -13.15
N ARG A 163 13.06 -0.53 -12.62
CA ARG A 163 12.44 -1.85 -12.67
C ARG A 163 12.88 -2.70 -11.50
N ALA A 164 11.97 -3.53 -11.02
CA ALA A 164 12.27 -4.65 -10.13
C ALA A 164 11.60 -5.90 -10.71
N SER A 165 12.26 -7.05 -10.68
CA SER A 165 11.68 -8.31 -11.14
C SER A 165 12.08 -9.47 -10.25
N ILE A 166 11.12 -10.38 -10.02
CA ILE A 166 11.29 -11.63 -9.30
C ILE A 166 10.33 -12.67 -9.93
N SER A 167 10.90 -13.80 -10.39
CA SER A 167 10.11 -14.81 -11.11
C SER A 167 9.33 -14.18 -12.27
N ASP A 168 8.02 -14.28 -12.27
CA ASP A 168 7.09 -13.74 -13.26
C ASP A 168 6.42 -12.41 -12.83
N VAL A 169 6.79 -11.86 -11.68
CA VAL A 169 6.33 -10.54 -11.24
C VAL A 169 7.32 -9.47 -11.67
N VAL A 170 6.83 -8.46 -12.35
CA VAL A 170 7.60 -7.29 -12.80
C VAL A 170 6.97 -6.02 -12.26
N VAL A 171 7.78 -5.15 -11.67
CA VAL A 171 7.40 -3.82 -11.21
C VAL A 171 8.18 -2.80 -12.02
N THR A 172 7.48 -1.90 -12.70
CA THR A 172 8.09 -0.82 -13.50
C THR A 172 7.65 0.54 -12.96
N TYR A 173 8.53 1.53 -13.09
CA TYR A 173 8.34 2.90 -12.61
C TYR A 173 8.47 3.86 -13.79
N ASP A 174 7.46 4.69 -14.01
CA ASP A 174 7.44 5.63 -15.15
C ASP A 174 6.89 7.01 -14.70
N PRO A 175 7.73 8.06 -14.70
CA PRO A 175 9.19 7.99 -14.85
C PRO A 175 9.87 7.36 -13.62
N PRO A 176 11.09 6.81 -13.77
CA PRO A 176 11.91 6.42 -12.64
C PRO A 176 12.13 7.61 -11.72
N ALA A 177 11.62 7.52 -10.48
CA ALA A 177 11.68 8.59 -9.49
C ALA A 177 11.56 8.04 -8.07
N TYR A 178 11.97 8.83 -7.08
CA TYR A 178 11.63 8.59 -5.68
C TYR A 178 11.13 9.89 -5.03
N PRO A 179 9.96 9.87 -4.35
CA PRO A 179 8.98 8.76 -4.38
C PRO A 179 8.42 8.56 -5.80
N PRO A 180 8.03 7.33 -6.16
CA PRO A 180 7.50 7.05 -7.49
C PRO A 180 6.14 7.70 -7.69
N LYS A 181 5.87 8.22 -8.90
CA LYS A 181 4.56 8.78 -9.27
C LYS A 181 3.64 7.73 -9.88
N HIS A 182 4.19 6.90 -10.75
CA HIS A 182 3.47 5.80 -11.38
C HIS A 182 4.25 4.50 -11.20
N VAL A 183 3.54 3.46 -10.81
CA VAL A 183 4.08 2.11 -10.62
C VAL A 183 3.13 1.12 -11.29
N LEU A 184 3.67 0.30 -12.18
CA LEU A 184 2.95 -0.81 -12.78
C LEU A 184 3.50 -2.11 -12.23
N VAL A 185 2.67 -2.89 -11.55
CA VAL A 185 2.98 -4.26 -11.14
C VAL A 185 2.27 -5.21 -12.09
N SER A 186 2.98 -6.15 -12.69
CA SER A 186 2.42 -7.12 -13.63
C SER A 186 2.83 -8.55 -13.27
N HIS A 187 1.89 -9.48 -13.46
CA HIS A 187 2.05 -10.92 -13.26
C HIS A 187 1.12 -11.66 -14.22
N GLY A 188 1.69 -12.23 -15.29
CA GLY A 188 0.88 -12.86 -16.34
C GLY A 188 -0.14 -11.90 -16.97
N ALA A 189 -1.43 -12.28 -16.92
CA ALA A 189 -2.54 -11.47 -17.41
C ALA A 189 -3.08 -10.46 -16.38
N GLN A 190 -2.50 -10.41 -15.19
CA GLN A 190 -2.87 -9.49 -14.13
C GLN A 190 -1.96 -8.27 -14.14
N SER A 191 -2.53 -7.11 -13.87
CA SER A 191 -1.76 -5.89 -13.66
C SER A 191 -2.40 -4.99 -12.61
N LEU A 192 -1.55 -4.23 -11.93
CA LEU A 192 -1.94 -3.20 -10.99
C LEU A 192 -1.22 -1.91 -11.39
N ASP A 193 -1.98 -0.98 -11.93
CA ASP A 193 -1.53 0.36 -12.31
C ASP A 193 -1.80 1.30 -11.13
N ILE A 194 -0.76 1.98 -10.65
CA ILE A 194 -0.76 2.72 -9.39
C ILE A 194 -0.25 4.13 -9.63
N GLU A 195 -1.07 5.10 -9.29
CA GLU A 195 -0.69 6.51 -9.19
C GLU A 195 -0.51 6.89 -7.73
N THR A 196 0.67 7.40 -7.38
CA THR A 196 0.95 7.95 -6.04
C THR A 196 0.40 9.38 -5.94
N LEU A 197 -0.55 9.59 -5.05
CA LEU A 197 -1.15 10.89 -4.79
C LEU A 197 -0.38 11.65 -3.70
N GLU A 198 0.08 10.93 -2.67
CA GLU A 198 0.81 11.48 -1.53
C GLU A 198 1.73 10.41 -0.96
N SER A 199 2.93 10.77 -0.53
CA SER A 199 3.88 9.86 0.11
C SER A 199 4.61 10.56 1.25
N ALA A 200 4.64 9.92 2.42
CA ALA A 200 5.31 10.43 3.61
C ALA A 200 6.02 9.31 4.37
N MET A 201 7.13 9.66 5.01
CA MET A 201 7.73 8.86 6.06
C MET A 201 7.05 9.19 7.38
N THR A 202 6.88 8.21 8.24
CA THR A 202 6.19 8.36 9.53
C THR A 202 6.86 7.53 10.61
N THR A 203 6.72 7.94 11.85
CA THR A 203 7.14 7.17 13.03
C THR A 203 5.99 6.35 13.61
N ALA A 204 4.78 6.45 13.05
CA ALA A 204 3.61 5.71 13.51
C ALA A 204 3.81 4.19 13.33
N SER A 205 3.43 3.43 14.34
CA SER A 205 3.38 1.97 14.25
C SER A 205 2.16 1.52 13.42
N ILE A 206 2.33 0.43 12.69
CA ILE A 206 1.24 -0.20 11.93
C ILE A 206 0.60 -1.24 12.86
N ALA A 207 -0.63 -1.00 13.28
CA ALA A 207 -1.40 -1.94 14.09
C ALA A 207 -2.22 -2.90 13.20
N PRO A 208 -2.42 -4.15 13.63
CA PRO A 208 -3.37 -5.03 12.98
C PRO A 208 -4.77 -4.41 13.03
N PRO A 209 -5.53 -4.49 11.93
CA PRO A 209 -6.90 -4.00 11.93
C PRO A 209 -7.80 -4.91 12.78
N GLU A 210 -8.70 -4.29 13.54
CA GLU A 210 -9.71 -5.04 14.29
C GLU A 210 -10.69 -5.73 13.32
N ILE A 211 -10.99 -6.99 13.59
CA ILE A 211 -12.00 -7.76 12.85
C ILE A 211 -13.34 -7.52 13.53
N PRO A 212 -14.32 -6.90 12.86
CA PRO A 212 -15.63 -6.66 13.44
C PRO A 212 -16.33 -7.98 13.82
N SER A 213 -17.03 -7.99 14.95
CA SER A 213 -17.68 -9.18 15.51
C SER A 213 -18.72 -9.86 14.60
N GLY A 214 -19.26 -9.12 13.61
CA GLY A 214 -20.20 -9.65 12.63
C GLY A 214 -19.58 -10.27 11.38
N TYR A 215 -18.24 -10.28 11.25
CA TYR A 215 -17.59 -10.81 10.05
C TYR A 215 -17.52 -12.34 10.08
N ARG A 216 -17.81 -12.95 8.92
CA ARG A 216 -17.70 -14.41 8.71
C ARG A 216 -16.26 -14.78 8.33
N CYS A 217 -15.70 -15.77 9.06
CA CYS A 217 -14.36 -16.27 8.75
C CYS A 217 -14.35 -17.13 7.49
N CYS A 218 -13.20 -17.13 6.82
CA CYS A 218 -12.72 -18.22 5.97
C CYS A 218 -13.57 -18.52 4.72
N VAL A 219 -14.21 -17.51 4.16
CA VAL A 219 -14.79 -17.67 2.82
C VAL A 219 -13.66 -17.53 1.80
N VAL A 220 -13.07 -18.66 1.39
CA VAL A 220 -12.25 -18.70 0.19
C VAL A 220 -13.20 -18.46 -0.98
N PRO A 221 -13.00 -17.40 -1.80
CA PRO A 221 -13.81 -17.23 -3.00
C PRO A 221 -13.61 -18.47 -3.87
N ARG A 222 -14.67 -19.19 -4.18
CA ARG A 222 -14.64 -20.20 -5.26
C ARG A 222 -14.52 -19.41 -6.56
N MET A 223 -13.30 -19.37 -7.11
CA MET A 223 -13.07 -18.92 -8.48
C MET A 223 -13.61 -19.94 -9.48
#